data_f0f7a25f66b28f8bce0c53f2c0e0f53c
#
_entry.id   f0f7a25f66b28f8bce0c53f2c0e0f53c
#
_cell.length_a   1.000
_cell.length_b   1.000
_cell.length_c   1.000
_cell.angle_alpha   90.00
_cell.angle_beta   90.00
_cell.angle_gamma   90.00
#
_symmetry.space_group_name_H-M   'P 1'
#
loop_
_entity.id
_entity.type
_entity.pdbx_description
1 polymer ?
#
loop_
_entity_poly.entity_id
_entity_poly.type
_entity_poly.pdbx_seq_one_letter_code
_entity_poly.pdbx_strand_id
1 'polypeptide(L)'
;MPRLHNGPALVIGFMFLFAQGASAQAQQSMKHGGSMQVPQSASPKDTPAKTALPIAVSPPVCPAGQPFDPVVNMCMAHGTMPMPVLTFSLNQFAVYSTTSGPRGQSRVTGPGVGMLMYNQPLSPKNTLRVKIMGTAEQLTVGDKGTPQLFQTENIDNMHPHDYLMALEFRDVIKLGAGDDQELTFLLAPRGAAATGPVPFMHRASAEGNPDAPLGHNLQDGFHDVSTVLGIAYRNSGTTVEATGFSGHAISWPFPLHKVDSYSVRVTQKIDDHVLIGASYADVLSPDDAGGAEHEKFVTGWLATTHTLDRATLKSSFIWGQVRVGHDPALNSFLAEAVYQRGMNKLYGRGEILQITPSQLDLVPPDGSTDAKWVKALTLGYERTLVEKGPFSLFFGGSFTRDFAPVEFRPDYGSAPRGAKLYFRIKVGSSSAMRDGM
;
A
#
# COMPACT_ATOMS: atom_id res chain seq x y z
N MET A 1 32.68 -34.02 -8.02
CA MET A 1 32.37 -32.64 -7.60
C MET A 1 30.88 -32.58 -7.33
N PRO A 2 30.44 -32.50 -6.05
CA PRO A 2 29.01 -32.53 -5.71
C PRO A 2 28.39 -31.13 -5.78
N ARG A 3 27.21 -31.09 -6.37
CA ARG A 3 26.32 -29.90 -6.45
C ARG A 3 25.70 -29.66 -5.06
N LEU A 4 25.91 -28.49 -4.52
CA LEU A 4 25.16 -27.97 -3.37
C LEU A 4 23.90 -27.26 -3.90
N HIS A 5 22.76 -27.93 -3.78
CA HIS A 5 21.42 -27.33 -3.83
C HIS A 5 20.92 -27.25 -2.39
N ASN A 6 20.93 -26.07 -1.79
CA ASN A 6 20.15 -25.81 -0.58
C ASN A 6 19.93 -24.31 -0.39
N GLY A 7 18.69 -23.91 -0.48
CA GLY A 7 18.06 -22.67 -0.03
C GLY A 7 17.22 -21.99 -1.11
N PRO A 8 15.96 -21.78 -0.96
CA PRO A 8 15.28 -20.94 0.02
C PRO A 8 13.98 -21.55 0.55
N ALA A 9 14.09 -22.66 1.28
CA ALA A 9 12.88 -23.36 1.76
C ALA A 9 12.31 -22.80 3.10
N LEU A 10 13.00 -21.86 3.77
CA LEU A 10 12.62 -21.47 5.14
C LEU A 10 11.61 -20.31 5.22
N VAL A 11 11.45 -19.52 4.17
CA VAL A 11 10.49 -18.37 4.16
C VAL A 11 9.13 -18.78 3.62
N ILE A 12 9.05 -19.82 2.81
CA ILE A 12 7.80 -20.31 2.18
C ILE A 12 6.96 -21.17 3.15
N GLY A 13 7.58 -21.80 4.15
CA GLY A 13 6.89 -22.71 5.08
C GLY A 13 5.84 -22.08 6.00
N PHE A 14 5.87 -20.76 6.23
CA PHE A 14 4.93 -20.09 7.13
C PHE A 14 3.61 -19.66 6.46
N MET A 15 3.57 -19.58 5.14
CA MET A 15 2.35 -19.18 4.39
C MET A 15 1.45 -20.35 3.98
N PHE A 16 1.96 -21.58 3.95
CA PHE A 16 1.20 -22.74 3.47
C PHE A 16 0.24 -23.37 4.49
N LEU A 17 0.33 -23.03 5.77
CA LEU A 17 -0.50 -23.64 6.81
C LEU A 17 -1.95 -23.12 6.90
N PHE A 18 -2.28 -22.04 6.19
CA PHE A 18 -3.64 -21.46 6.24
C PHE A 18 -4.53 -21.75 5.01
N ALA A 19 -3.98 -22.29 3.93
CA ALA A 19 -4.76 -22.51 2.70
C ALA A 19 -5.38 -23.89 2.56
N GLN A 20 -5.01 -24.86 3.39
CA GLN A 20 -5.54 -26.25 3.31
C GLN A 20 -6.69 -26.59 4.26
N GLY A 21 -7.14 -25.64 5.10
CA GLY A 21 -8.19 -25.88 6.09
C GLY A 21 -9.63 -25.60 5.62
N ALA A 22 -9.85 -25.04 4.43
CA ALA A 22 -11.16 -24.51 4.02
C ALA A 22 -11.96 -25.36 3.00
N SER A 23 -11.48 -26.52 2.58
CA SER A 23 -12.16 -27.30 1.52
C SER A 23 -12.73 -28.64 1.92
N ALA A 24 -12.84 -28.99 3.20
CA ALA A 24 -13.30 -30.31 3.62
C ALA A 24 -14.32 -30.31 4.77
N GLN A 25 -15.35 -29.43 4.75
CA GLN A 25 -16.52 -29.62 5.62
C GLN A 25 -17.76 -28.88 5.11
N ALA A 26 -18.27 -29.30 3.99
CA ALA A 26 -19.62 -28.95 3.54
C ALA A 26 -20.28 -30.13 2.83
N GLN A 27 -20.45 -31.24 3.54
CA GLN A 27 -21.48 -32.28 3.22
C GLN A 27 -21.57 -33.25 4.40
N GLN A 28 -22.53 -33.02 5.23
CA GLN A 28 -23.38 -34.01 5.94
C GLN A 28 -24.02 -33.36 7.15
N SER A 29 -25.27 -33.17 7.11
CA SER A 29 -26.31 -33.88 7.91
C SER A 29 -27.51 -32.99 8.09
N MET A 30 -28.54 -33.26 7.32
CA MET A 30 -29.92 -33.09 7.78
C MET A 30 -30.36 -34.42 8.41
N LYS A 31 -30.75 -34.37 9.68
CA LYS A 31 -32.00 -35.00 10.21
C LYS A 31 -31.94 -35.14 11.72
N HIS A 32 -33.03 -34.74 12.27
CA HIS A 32 -33.75 -35.16 13.49
C HIS A 32 -33.92 -34.11 14.56
N GLY A 33 -35.20 -33.82 14.77
CA GLY A 33 -35.73 -32.96 15.80
C GLY A 33 -35.73 -33.64 17.17
N GLY A 34 -35.85 -32.85 18.20
CA GLY A 34 -35.97 -33.21 19.59
C GLY A 34 -36.12 -31.99 20.45
N SER A 35 -37.34 -31.67 20.84
CA SER A 35 -37.67 -30.64 21.82
C SER A 35 -37.16 -31.04 23.21
N MET A 36 -36.44 -30.15 23.91
CA MET A 36 -36.31 -30.20 25.36
C MET A 36 -36.35 -28.80 25.98
N GLN A 37 -37.17 -28.73 26.99
CA GLN A 37 -37.53 -27.58 27.80
C GLN A 37 -36.32 -27.01 28.57
N VAL A 38 -36.32 -25.68 28.66
CA VAL A 38 -35.40 -24.87 29.49
C VAL A 38 -35.99 -24.77 30.91
N PRO A 39 -35.24 -24.99 31.98
CA PRO A 39 -35.58 -24.51 33.31
C PRO A 39 -35.10 -23.05 33.48
N GLN A 40 -35.98 -22.17 33.85
CA GLN A 40 -35.66 -20.84 34.36
C GLN A 40 -34.92 -20.95 35.69
N SER A 41 -33.83 -20.25 35.84
CA SER A 41 -33.26 -19.91 37.15
C SER A 41 -32.79 -18.46 37.21
N ALA A 42 -33.22 -17.84 38.25
CA ALA A 42 -33.10 -16.52 38.82
C ALA A 42 -31.91 -15.64 38.43
N SER A 43 -32.29 -14.39 38.19
CA SER A 43 -31.48 -13.19 38.08
C SER A 43 -30.71 -12.85 39.36
N PRO A 44 -29.44 -12.53 39.32
CA PRO A 44 -28.78 -11.70 40.35
C PRO A 44 -28.70 -10.26 39.89
N LYS A 45 -28.94 -9.39 40.85
CA LYS A 45 -28.99 -7.93 40.78
C LYS A 45 -27.73 -7.29 40.18
N ASP A 46 -27.97 -6.34 39.31
CA ASP A 46 -27.00 -5.41 38.77
C ASP A 46 -26.28 -4.58 39.86
N THR A 47 -24.96 -4.76 39.89
CA THR A 47 -24.04 -3.76 40.46
C THR A 47 -23.28 -3.15 39.30
N PRO A 48 -23.27 -1.81 39.10
CA PRO A 48 -22.59 -1.23 37.99
C PRO A 48 -21.06 -1.39 38.16
N ALA A 49 -20.46 -2.18 37.28
CA ALA A 49 -19.01 -2.27 37.15
C ALA A 49 -18.48 -0.91 36.72
N LYS A 50 -17.72 -0.24 37.60
CA LYS A 50 -16.90 0.94 37.26
C LYS A 50 -15.98 0.52 36.14
N THR A 51 -16.22 1.05 34.95
CA THR A 51 -15.31 0.99 33.81
C THR A 51 -14.03 1.73 34.20
N ALA A 52 -13.00 1.00 34.55
CA ALA A 52 -11.67 1.54 34.74
C ALA A 52 -11.22 2.15 33.40
N LEU A 53 -11.04 3.46 33.36
CA LEU A 53 -10.35 4.14 32.28
C LEU A 53 -8.97 3.51 32.11
N PRO A 54 -8.44 3.30 30.89
CA PRO A 54 -7.07 2.85 30.72
C PRO A 54 -6.15 3.86 31.41
N ILE A 55 -5.43 3.40 32.41
CA ILE A 55 -4.40 4.17 33.09
C ILE A 55 -3.40 4.55 31.98
N ALA A 56 -3.32 5.84 31.67
CA ALA A 56 -2.23 6.38 30.87
C ALA A 56 -0.94 6.06 31.64
N VAL A 57 -0.23 5.02 31.20
CA VAL A 57 1.09 4.68 31.73
C VAL A 57 2.00 5.82 31.28
N SER A 58 2.30 6.75 32.20
CA SER A 58 3.31 7.75 31.95
C SER A 58 4.60 7.07 31.57
N PRO A 59 5.36 7.56 30.58
CA PRO A 59 6.64 7.00 30.23
C PRO A 59 7.52 6.93 31.49
N PRO A 60 8.31 5.88 31.66
CA PRO A 60 9.17 5.73 32.84
C PRO A 60 10.09 6.95 32.96
N VAL A 61 10.20 7.49 34.17
CA VAL A 61 11.14 8.58 34.46
C VAL A 61 12.55 7.98 34.45
N CYS A 62 13.34 8.37 33.45
CA CYS A 62 14.71 7.92 33.35
C CYS A 62 15.62 8.57 34.39
N PRO A 63 16.64 7.85 34.88
CA PRO A 63 17.69 8.44 35.71
C PRO A 63 18.34 9.66 35.06
N ALA A 64 18.82 10.61 35.87
CA ALA A 64 19.44 11.82 35.38
C ALA A 64 20.54 11.52 34.35
N GLY A 65 20.43 12.11 33.18
CA GLY A 65 21.37 11.94 32.08
C GLY A 65 21.10 10.73 31.15
N GLN A 66 20.03 9.96 31.37
CA GLN A 66 19.61 8.90 30.48
C GLN A 66 18.37 9.33 29.67
N PRO A 67 18.46 9.53 28.36
CA PRO A 67 17.27 9.79 27.55
C PRO A 67 16.39 8.53 27.49
N PHE A 68 15.08 8.74 27.48
CA PHE A 68 14.11 7.69 27.23
C PHE A 68 14.02 7.44 25.72
N ASP A 69 14.22 6.18 25.30
CA ASP A 69 13.99 5.76 23.92
C ASP A 69 12.58 5.15 23.81
N PRO A 70 11.65 5.83 23.12
CA PRO A 70 10.28 5.35 22.98
C PRO A 70 10.14 4.14 22.03
N VAL A 71 11.15 3.84 21.21
CA VAL A 71 11.13 2.72 20.28
C VAL A 71 11.35 1.40 21.01
N VAL A 72 12.31 1.38 21.93
CA VAL A 72 12.62 0.21 22.76
C VAL A 72 12.00 0.27 24.16
N ASN A 73 11.27 1.37 24.47
CA ASN A 73 10.61 1.62 25.76
C ASN A 73 11.56 1.48 26.96
N MET A 74 12.79 1.97 26.85
CA MET A 74 13.86 1.86 27.85
C MET A 74 14.63 3.16 28.02
N CYS A 75 15.18 3.37 29.24
CA CYS A 75 16.14 4.43 29.49
C CYS A 75 17.52 4.02 28.98
N MET A 76 18.14 4.86 28.14
CA MET A 76 19.44 4.59 27.54
C MET A 76 20.55 5.12 28.43
N ALA A 77 21.54 4.28 28.78
CA ALA A 77 22.71 4.74 29.51
C ALA A 77 23.58 5.67 28.64
N HIS A 78 24.14 6.72 29.20
CA HIS A 78 25.07 7.60 28.51
C HIS A 78 26.23 6.79 27.90
N GLY A 79 26.39 6.90 26.57
CA GLY A 79 27.48 6.25 25.83
C GLY A 79 27.15 4.86 25.28
N THR A 80 25.96 4.29 25.53
CA THR A 80 25.53 3.07 24.83
C THR A 80 24.99 3.43 23.45
N MET A 81 25.51 2.77 22.42
CA MET A 81 24.92 2.83 21.08
C MET A 81 23.47 2.34 21.15
N PRO A 82 22.53 3.01 20.47
CA PRO A 82 21.16 2.48 20.37
C PRO A 82 21.20 1.06 19.83
N MET A 83 20.35 0.19 20.36
CA MET A 83 20.34 -1.21 19.93
C MET A 83 19.73 -1.32 18.51
N PRO A 84 20.19 -2.33 17.74
CA PRO A 84 19.53 -2.65 16.47
C PRO A 84 18.06 -2.98 16.68
N VAL A 85 17.20 -2.50 15.78
CA VAL A 85 15.75 -2.74 15.84
C VAL A 85 15.32 -3.47 14.58
N LEU A 86 14.67 -4.62 14.75
CA LEU A 86 14.03 -5.39 13.69
C LEU A 86 12.52 -5.25 13.83
N THR A 87 11.85 -4.78 12.78
CA THR A 87 10.40 -4.68 12.72
C THR A 87 9.84 -5.49 11.55
N PHE A 88 8.67 -6.08 11.77
CA PHE A 88 7.94 -6.83 10.75
C PHE A 88 6.53 -6.25 10.63
N SER A 89 6.04 -6.15 9.40
CA SER A 89 4.64 -5.83 9.13
C SER A 89 4.09 -6.68 7.99
N LEU A 90 2.80 -7.03 8.08
CA LEU A 90 2.06 -7.75 7.06
C LEU A 90 0.69 -7.08 6.91
N ASN A 91 0.25 -6.91 5.68
CA ASN A 91 -1.10 -6.50 5.33
C ASN A 91 -1.59 -7.43 4.21
N GLN A 92 -2.47 -8.39 4.53
CA GLN A 92 -2.91 -9.43 3.62
C GLN A 92 -4.44 -9.45 3.55
N PHE A 93 -4.96 -9.44 2.35
CA PHE A 93 -6.39 -9.60 2.08
C PHE A 93 -6.72 -11.01 1.56
N ALA A 94 -7.97 -11.40 1.75
CA ALA A 94 -8.66 -12.47 1.03
C ALA A 94 -9.96 -11.84 0.52
N VAL A 95 -10.06 -11.61 -0.77
CA VAL A 95 -11.10 -10.78 -1.40
C VAL A 95 -11.91 -11.59 -2.38
N TYR A 96 -13.22 -11.56 -2.25
CA TYR A 96 -14.16 -11.91 -3.33
C TYR A 96 -14.53 -10.62 -4.06
N SER A 97 -14.18 -10.53 -5.34
CA SER A 97 -14.44 -9.39 -6.23
C SER A 97 -15.42 -9.80 -7.30
N THR A 98 -16.38 -8.93 -7.63
CA THR A 98 -17.27 -9.07 -8.79
C THR A 98 -17.45 -7.72 -9.48
N THR A 99 -17.39 -7.72 -10.81
CA THR A 99 -17.66 -6.57 -11.66
C THR A 99 -18.75 -6.91 -12.68
N SER A 100 -19.50 -5.92 -13.13
CA SER A 100 -20.63 -6.10 -14.05
C SER A 100 -20.33 -5.56 -15.45
N GLY A 101 -21.21 -5.85 -16.40
CA GLY A 101 -21.08 -5.44 -17.81
C GLY A 101 -20.49 -6.56 -18.68
N PRO A 102 -20.31 -6.32 -19.99
CA PRO A 102 -19.73 -7.30 -20.91
C PRO A 102 -18.33 -7.78 -20.50
N ARG A 103 -17.50 -6.89 -19.91
CA ARG A 103 -16.19 -7.21 -19.34
C ARG A 103 -16.24 -7.61 -17.86
N GLY A 104 -17.44 -7.86 -17.33
CA GLY A 104 -17.65 -8.25 -15.94
C GLY A 104 -16.99 -9.59 -15.59
N GLN A 105 -16.37 -9.63 -14.43
CA GLN A 105 -15.65 -10.81 -13.91
C GLN A 105 -15.98 -11.03 -12.45
N SER A 106 -15.80 -12.26 -11.97
CA SER A 106 -15.90 -12.59 -10.53
C SER A 106 -14.77 -13.53 -10.14
N ARG A 107 -14.08 -13.22 -9.05
CA ARG A 107 -12.90 -13.97 -8.61
C ARG A 107 -12.64 -13.82 -7.11
N VAL A 108 -12.01 -14.84 -6.53
CA VAL A 108 -11.38 -14.76 -5.20
C VAL A 108 -9.89 -14.57 -5.41
N THR A 109 -9.32 -13.54 -4.77
CA THR A 109 -7.91 -13.19 -4.84
C THR A 109 -7.38 -12.81 -3.46
N GLY A 110 -6.06 -12.76 -3.33
CA GLY A 110 -5.40 -12.44 -2.06
C GLY A 110 -4.28 -11.41 -2.23
N PRO A 111 -4.59 -10.13 -2.58
CA PRO A 111 -3.57 -9.10 -2.61
C PRO A 111 -3.01 -8.83 -1.22
N GLY A 112 -1.73 -8.51 -1.14
CA GLY A 112 -1.12 -8.21 0.14
C GLY A 112 0.39 -8.03 0.08
N VAL A 113 0.94 -7.42 1.13
CA VAL A 113 2.35 -7.09 1.24
C VAL A 113 2.89 -7.37 2.63
N GLY A 114 4.10 -7.94 2.69
CA GLY A 114 4.88 -8.10 3.90
C GLY A 114 6.17 -7.28 3.83
N MET A 115 6.57 -6.70 4.96
CA MET A 115 7.76 -5.87 5.04
C MET A 115 8.58 -6.21 6.30
N LEU A 116 9.88 -6.35 6.12
CA LEU A 116 10.86 -6.49 7.18
C LEU A 116 11.80 -5.28 7.13
N MET A 117 11.95 -4.60 8.26
CA MET A 117 12.88 -3.49 8.38
C MET A 117 13.88 -3.73 9.50
N TYR A 118 15.14 -3.50 9.21
CA TYR A 118 16.24 -3.60 10.17
C TYR A 118 16.97 -2.26 10.23
N ASN A 119 16.99 -1.66 11.41
CA ASN A 119 17.70 -0.42 11.68
C ASN A 119 18.93 -0.75 12.55
N GLN A 120 20.12 -0.52 12.00
CA GLN A 120 21.39 -0.71 12.66
C GLN A 120 22.04 0.65 12.91
N PRO A 121 22.05 1.16 14.16
CA PRO A 121 22.86 2.33 14.49
C PRO A 121 24.34 2.00 14.32
N LEU A 122 25.03 2.77 13.48
CA LEU A 122 26.48 2.67 13.26
C LEU A 122 27.24 3.65 14.14
N SER A 123 26.60 4.77 14.50
CA SER A 123 27.08 5.79 15.43
C SER A 123 25.89 6.59 15.97
N PRO A 124 26.07 7.49 16.96
CA PRO A 124 24.99 8.38 17.41
C PRO A 124 24.36 9.24 16.28
N LYS A 125 25.08 9.44 15.17
CA LYS A 125 24.66 10.25 14.05
C LYS A 125 24.41 9.46 12.76
N ASN A 126 24.70 8.17 12.74
CA ASN A 126 24.57 7.37 11.52
C ASN A 126 23.79 6.07 11.80
N THR A 127 22.81 5.77 10.94
CA THR A 127 22.00 4.56 11.01
C THR A 127 21.88 3.92 9.62
N LEU A 128 22.31 2.66 9.52
CA LEU A 128 22.01 1.83 8.36
C LEU A 128 20.59 1.25 8.51
N ARG A 129 19.73 1.50 7.53
CA ARG A 129 18.38 0.91 7.43
C ARG A 129 18.34 -0.06 6.25
N VAL A 130 17.87 -1.27 6.52
CA VAL A 130 17.62 -2.28 5.49
C VAL A 130 16.13 -2.56 5.45
N LYS A 131 15.52 -2.47 4.25
CA LYS A 131 14.12 -2.80 4.02
C LYS A 131 14.02 -3.93 3.02
N ILE A 132 13.26 -4.96 3.36
CA ILE A 132 12.87 -6.03 2.46
C ILE A 132 11.35 -6.02 2.41
N MET A 133 10.78 -5.91 1.21
CA MET A 133 9.34 -5.93 1.00
C MET A 133 9.00 -6.98 -0.06
N GLY A 134 7.97 -7.75 0.18
CA GLY A 134 7.55 -8.79 -0.73
C GLY A 134 6.10 -9.16 -0.59
N THR A 135 5.62 -9.96 -1.53
CA THR A 135 4.23 -10.40 -1.62
C THR A 135 4.12 -11.85 -2.07
N ALA A 136 2.97 -12.45 -1.83
CA ALA A 136 2.59 -13.76 -2.35
C ALA A 136 1.59 -13.65 -3.52
N GLU A 137 1.40 -12.47 -4.12
CA GLU A 137 0.36 -12.21 -5.13
C GLU A 137 0.49 -13.10 -6.36
N GLN A 138 1.69 -13.47 -6.78
CA GLN A 138 1.89 -14.45 -7.86
C GLN A 138 1.17 -15.78 -7.59
N LEU A 139 0.97 -16.14 -6.31
CA LEU A 139 0.26 -17.36 -5.89
C LEU A 139 -1.21 -17.10 -5.52
N THR A 140 -1.50 -15.94 -4.93
CA THR A 140 -2.81 -15.64 -4.33
C THR A 140 -3.72 -14.79 -5.21
N VAL A 141 -3.15 -14.10 -6.19
CA VAL A 141 -3.84 -13.33 -7.24
C VAL A 141 -3.70 -14.04 -8.60
N GLY A 142 -2.47 -14.48 -8.95
CA GLY A 142 -2.15 -15.15 -10.20
C GLY A 142 -2.24 -14.24 -11.42
N ASP A 143 -1.90 -14.80 -12.60
CA ASP A 143 -1.76 -14.06 -13.87
C ASP A 143 -3.00 -13.27 -14.30
N LYS A 144 -4.18 -13.68 -13.83
CA LYS A 144 -5.43 -13.02 -14.21
C LYS A 144 -5.74 -11.76 -13.41
N GLY A 145 -4.99 -11.47 -12.36
CA GLY A 145 -5.17 -10.28 -11.54
C GLY A 145 -6.46 -10.26 -10.70
N THR A 146 -6.69 -9.16 -10.00
CA THR A 146 -7.92 -8.88 -9.25
C THR A 146 -8.88 -8.04 -10.09
N PRO A 147 -10.17 -8.46 -10.30
CA PRO A 147 -11.12 -7.75 -11.15
C PRO A 147 -11.33 -6.29 -10.71
N GLN A 148 -11.07 -5.35 -11.62
CA GLN A 148 -11.25 -3.93 -11.45
C GLN A 148 -11.40 -3.25 -12.83
N LEU A 149 -12.60 -2.76 -13.14
CA LEU A 149 -12.88 -2.14 -14.45
C LEU A 149 -12.01 -0.90 -14.67
N PHE A 150 -11.63 -0.65 -15.91
CA PHE A 150 -10.75 0.43 -16.38
C PHE A 150 -9.31 0.34 -15.88
N GLN A 151 -8.90 -0.75 -15.25
CA GLN A 151 -7.49 -0.97 -14.92
C GLN A 151 -6.72 -1.33 -16.18
N THR A 152 -5.69 -0.53 -16.51
CA THR A 152 -4.96 -0.61 -17.78
C THR A 152 -3.84 -1.63 -17.77
N GLU A 153 -3.16 -1.83 -16.63
CA GLU A 153 -1.94 -2.66 -16.55
C GLU A 153 -2.16 -4.14 -16.87
N ASN A 154 -3.27 -4.69 -16.41
CA ASN A 154 -3.68 -6.07 -16.76
C ASN A 154 -5.10 -6.08 -17.28
N ILE A 155 -5.43 -5.12 -18.05
CA ILE A 155 -6.70 -4.76 -18.69
C ILE A 155 -7.90 -5.28 -17.91
N ASP A 156 -8.55 -4.33 -17.18
CA ASP A 156 -9.68 -4.59 -16.29
C ASP A 156 -9.37 -5.49 -15.07
N ASN A 157 -8.09 -5.65 -14.77
CA ASN A 157 -7.63 -6.36 -13.60
C ASN A 157 -6.41 -5.66 -13.00
N MET A 158 -6.31 -5.59 -11.68
CA MET A 158 -5.10 -5.21 -10.99
C MET A 158 -4.11 -6.38 -11.09
N HIS A 159 -2.93 -6.13 -11.64
CA HIS A 159 -1.88 -7.14 -11.80
C HIS A 159 -1.30 -7.57 -10.44
N PRO A 160 -0.76 -8.79 -10.33
CA PRO A 160 0.01 -9.19 -9.16
C PRO A 160 1.40 -8.57 -9.21
N HIS A 161 1.90 -8.15 -8.05
CA HIS A 161 3.31 -7.79 -7.92
C HIS A 161 4.22 -9.04 -7.88
N ASP A 162 5.49 -8.85 -8.18
CA ASP A 162 6.51 -9.88 -8.02
C ASP A 162 6.77 -10.21 -6.55
N TYR A 163 7.30 -11.42 -6.28
CA TYR A 163 7.59 -11.90 -4.93
C TYR A 163 8.44 -10.94 -4.10
N LEU A 164 9.43 -10.28 -4.71
CA LEU A 164 10.26 -9.29 -4.07
C LEU A 164 9.95 -7.91 -4.67
N MET A 165 9.38 -7.02 -3.86
CA MET A 165 9.04 -5.64 -4.26
C MET A 165 10.12 -4.64 -3.86
N ALA A 166 10.88 -4.90 -2.78
CA ALA A 166 11.98 -4.05 -2.40
C ALA A 166 13.08 -4.81 -1.67
N LEU A 167 14.32 -4.43 -1.97
CA LEU A 167 15.53 -4.68 -1.18
C LEU A 167 16.31 -3.37 -1.17
N GLU A 168 16.17 -2.60 -0.09
CA GLU A 168 16.74 -1.26 0.02
C GLU A 168 17.76 -1.18 1.17
N PHE A 169 18.84 -0.48 0.92
CA PHE A 169 19.87 -0.13 1.90
C PHE A 169 19.93 1.40 1.96
N ARG A 170 19.67 1.97 3.14
CA ARG A 170 19.68 3.42 3.37
C ARG A 170 20.69 3.75 4.46
N ASP A 171 21.64 4.61 4.14
CA ASP A 171 22.56 5.19 5.10
C ASP A 171 22.03 6.58 5.50
N VAL A 172 21.55 6.70 6.74
CA VAL A 172 20.89 7.90 7.26
C VAL A 172 21.85 8.62 8.21
N ILE A 173 22.25 9.83 7.85
CA ILE A 173 23.24 10.66 8.56
C ILE A 173 22.55 11.90 9.12
N LYS A 174 22.56 12.05 10.45
CA LYS A 174 22.12 13.29 11.14
C LYS A 174 23.21 14.35 11.03
N LEU A 175 22.87 15.51 10.46
CA LEU A 175 23.84 16.58 10.17
C LEU A 175 23.97 17.59 11.32
N GLY A 176 22.90 17.84 12.08
CA GLY A 176 22.85 18.80 13.18
C GLY A 176 22.98 18.19 14.57
N ALA A 177 22.85 19.02 15.58
CA ALA A 177 22.72 18.59 16.98
C ALA A 177 21.28 18.14 17.31
N GLY A 178 20.29 18.50 16.48
CA GLY A 178 18.89 18.04 16.54
C GLY A 178 18.60 16.94 15.53
N ASP A 179 17.40 16.37 15.60
CA ASP A 179 16.93 15.29 14.71
C ASP A 179 16.22 15.84 13.45
N ASP A 180 16.31 17.15 13.21
CA ASP A 180 15.60 17.86 12.15
C ASP A 180 16.34 17.92 10.82
N GLN A 181 17.64 17.61 10.81
CA GLN A 181 18.47 17.60 9.59
C GLN A 181 19.07 16.24 9.35
N GLU A 182 18.70 15.62 8.23
CA GLU A 182 19.19 14.31 7.81
C GLU A 182 19.62 14.33 6.34
N LEU A 183 20.70 13.61 6.06
CA LEU A 183 21.11 13.23 4.72
C LEU A 183 20.99 11.71 4.61
N THR A 184 20.32 11.24 3.56
CA THR A 184 20.14 9.81 3.32
C THR A 184 20.71 9.44 1.95
N PHE A 185 21.52 8.39 1.90
CA PHE A 185 21.91 7.72 0.67
C PHE A 185 21.11 6.41 0.53
N LEU A 186 20.61 6.16 -0.67
CA LEU A 186 19.85 4.96 -1.02
C LEU A 186 20.59 4.15 -2.08
N LEU A 187 20.74 2.86 -1.81
CA LEU A 187 21.11 1.84 -2.78
C LEU A 187 20.04 0.74 -2.73
N ALA A 188 19.39 0.45 -3.84
CA ALA A 188 18.43 -0.62 -3.90
C ALA A 188 18.55 -1.41 -5.21
N PRO A 189 18.89 -2.71 -5.16
CA PRO A 189 18.73 -3.59 -6.31
C PRO A 189 17.29 -3.59 -6.84
N ARG A 190 16.32 -3.47 -5.94
CA ARG A 190 14.91 -3.24 -6.20
C ARG A 190 14.33 -2.34 -5.13
N GLY A 191 13.51 -1.36 -5.50
CA GLY A 191 12.95 -0.42 -4.53
C GLY A 191 12.12 0.67 -5.18
N ALA A 192 11.81 1.72 -4.41
CA ALA A 192 10.99 2.83 -4.87
C ALA A 192 11.85 3.98 -5.40
N ALA A 193 11.49 4.49 -6.58
CA ALA A 193 11.98 5.79 -7.06
C ALA A 193 11.32 6.94 -6.29
N ALA A 194 11.94 8.13 -6.31
CA ALA A 194 11.40 9.33 -5.67
C ALA A 194 10.29 9.97 -6.54
N THR A 195 9.19 9.24 -6.73
CA THR A 195 8.03 9.65 -7.52
C THR A 195 6.76 9.65 -6.67
N GLY A 196 5.84 10.54 -6.97
CA GLY A 196 4.50 10.56 -6.39
C GLY A 196 4.43 10.60 -4.86
N PRO A 197 3.24 10.44 -4.30
CA PRO A 197 3.04 10.23 -2.88
C PRO A 197 3.43 8.81 -2.48
N VAL A 198 3.25 8.51 -1.20
CA VAL A 198 3.33 7.15 -0.68
C VAL A 198 2.42 6.22 -1.48
N PRO A 199 2.90 5.04 -1.95
CA PRO A 199 2.09 4.08 -2.69
C PRO A 199 0.81 3.68 -1.94
N PHE A 200 -0.25 3.39 -2.67
CA PHE A 200 -1.60 3.17 -2.09
C PHE A 200 -1.62 2.12 -0.98
N MET A 201 -0.83 1.05 -1.09
CA MET A 201 -0.77 -0.04 -0.11
C MET A 201 -0.24 0.39 1.27
N HIS A 202 0.47 1.51 1.34
CA HIS A 202 1.01 2.12 2.57
C HIS A 202 0.34 3.45 2.91
N ARG A 203 -0.48 4.00 2.01
CA ARG A 203 -1.11 5.31 2.19
C ARG A 203 -2.26 5.24 3.19
N ALA A 204 -2.19 6.11 4.20
CA ALA A 204 -3.12 6.08 5.32
C ALA A 204 -4.58 6.39 4.92
N SER A 205 -4.81 7.16 3.84
CA SER A 205 -6.12 7.47 3.25
C SER A 205 -6.70 6.36 2.37
N ALA A 206 -5.88 5.35 2.00
CA ALA A 206 -6.30 4.16 1.26
C ALA A 206 -6.53 2.94 2.18
N GLU A 207 -6.30 3.08 3.49
CA GLU A 207 -6.36 1.95 4.42
C GLU A 207 -7.75 1.28 4.42
N GLY A 208 -7.77 -0.03 4.17
CA GLY A 208 -9.00 -0.83 4.10
C GLY A 208 -9.51 -1.05 2.68
N ASN A 209 -9.09 -0.26 1.69
CA ASN A 209 -9.43 -0.52 0.30
C ASN A 209 -8.43 -1.52 -0.31
N PRO A 210 -8.87 -2.70 -0.80
CA PRO A 210 -7.98 -3.68 -1.41
C PRO A 210 -7.51 -3.28 -2.82
N ASP A 211 -8.13 -2.26 -3.44
CA ASP A 211 -7.85 -1.88 -4.83
C ASP A 211 -6.76 -0.83 -4.96
N ALA A 212 -5.88 -1.01 -5.94
CA ALA A 212 -5.07 0.07 -6.44
C ALA A 212 -5.95 1.18 -7.04
N PRO A 213 -5.54 2.45 -6.99
CA PRO A 213 -6.20 3.49 -7.78
C PRO A 213 -6.13 3.18 -9.28
N LEU A 214 -7.16 3.56 -10.04
CA LEU A 214 -7.13 3.44 -11.50
C LEU A 214 -6.00 4.27 -12.13
N GLY A 215 -5.68 5.42 -11.53
CA GLY A 215 -4.58 6.29 -11.94
C GLY A 215 -3.24 5.95 -11.30
N HIS A 216 -3.07 4.75 -10.74
CA HIS A 216 -1.87 4.31 -10.04
C HIS A 216 -0.58 4.57 -10.84
N ASN A 217 -0.55 4.17 -12.11
CA ASN A 217 0.62 4.37 -12.98
C ASN A 217 0.99 5.84 -13.19
N LEU A 218 0.02 6.75 -13.16
CA LEU A 218 0.23 8.17 -13.34
C LEU A 218 0.58 8.89 -12.03
N GLN A 219 0.39 8.24 -10.88
CA GLN A 219 0.45 8.87 -9.57
C GLN A 219 1.59 8.35 -8.69
N ASP A 220 1.69 7.03 -8.51
CA ASP A 220 2.62 6.38 -7.57
C ASP A 220 3.15 5.02 -8.07
N GLY A 221 3.19 4.80 -9.41
CA GLY A 221 3.51 3.51 -10.03
C GLY A 221 4.96 3.03 -9.84
N PHE A 222 5.94 3.92 -9.63
CA PHE A 222 7.37 3.54 -9.57
C PHE A 222 7.83 3.16 -8.15
N HIS A 223 7.07 2.33 -7.48
CA HIS A 223 7.37 1.90 -6.10
C HIS A 223 8.12 0.57 -6.00
N ASP A 224 8.37 -0.11 -7.12
CA ASP A 224 9.10 -1.38 -7.18
C ASP A 224 9.96 -1.50 -8.46
N VAL A 225 10.75 -0.48 -8.76
CA VAL A 225 11.68 -0.45 -9.90
C VAL A 225 13.03 -1.08 -9.56
N SER A 226 13.84 -1.38 -10.58
CA SER A 226 15.17 -1.98 -10.39
C SER A 226 16.29 -0.94 -10.37
N THR A 227 17.42 -1.29 -9.76
CA THR A 227 18.69 -0.52 -9.76
C THR A 227 18.48 0.93 -9.35
N VAL A 228 17.98 1.16 -8.12
CA VAL A 228 17.75 2.52 -7.61
C VAL A 228 18.97 3.03 -6.86
N LEU A 229 19.44 4.21 -7.25
CA LEU A 229 20.43 5.01 -6.53
C LEU A 229 19.76 6.31 -6.11
N GLY A 230 19.89 6.72 -4.87
CA GLY A 230 19.19 7.90 -4.39
C GLY A 230 19.93 8.69 -3.34
N ILE A 231 19.55 9.97 -3.25
CA ILE A 231 19.94 10.88 -2.19
C ILE A 231 18.70 11.63 -1.72
N ALA A 232 18.59 11.83 -0.40
CA ALA A 232 17.54 12.65 0.20
C ALA A 232 18.13 13.57 1.25
N TYR A 233 17.63 14.80 1.29
CA TYR A 233 17.94 15.76 2.35
C TYR A 233 16.66 16.21 3.02
N ARG A 234 16.60 16.04 4.34
CA ARG A 234 15.51 16.49 5.18
C ARG A 234 15.96 17.66 6.08
N ASN A 235 15.15 18.69 6.15
CA ASN A 235 15.34 19.81 7.06
C ASN A 235 13.99 20.35 7.51
N SER A 236 13.72 20.31 8.82
CA SER A 236 12.57 20.97 9.48
C SER A 236 11.23 20.76 8.76
N GLY A 237 10.94 19.52 8.34
CA GLY A 237 9.68 19.19 7.69
C GLY A 237 9.70 19.22 6.16
N THR A 238 10.73 19.80 5.53
CA THR A 238 10.99 19.70 4.09
C THR A 238 11.89 18.52 3.81
N THR A 239 11.50 17.67 2.85
CA THR A 239 12.36 16.61 2.31
C THR A 239 12.49 16.80 0.81
N VAL A 240 13.72 16.81 0.31
CA VAL A 240 14.03 16.80 -1.11
C VAL A 240 14.75 15.49 -1.43
N GLU A 241 14.27 14.77 -2.42
CA GLU A 241 14.79 13.46 -2.81
C GLU A 241 15.09 13.46 -4.31
N ALA A 242 16.18 12.81 -4.70
CA ALA A 242 16.50 12.54 -6.09
C ALA A 242 16.91 11.09 -6.25
N THR A 243 16.42 10.43 -7.29
CA THR A 243 16.81 9.04 -7.61
C THR A 243 17.13 8.89 -9.09
N GLY A 244 18.15 8.07 -9.38
CA GLY A 244 18.36 7.45 -10.67
C GLY A 244 17.94 5.99 -10.58
N PHE A 245 17.27 5.45 -11.58
CA PHE A 245 16.76 4.08 -11.59
C PHE A 245 16.69 3.53 -13.02
N SER A 246 16.34 2.25 -13.15
CA SER A 246 16.08 1.66 -14.45
C SER A 246 14.60 1.77 -14.80
N GLY A 247 14.29 2.25 -16.00
CA GLY A 247 12.94 2.26 -16.57
C GLY A 247 12.49 0.93 -17.16
N HIS A 248 13.37 -0.08 -17.19
CA HIS A 248 13.02 -1.40 -17.68
C HIS A 248 11.98 -2.10 -16.82
N ALA A 249 11.04 -2.79 -17.46
CA ALA A 249 10.10 -3.66 -16.77
C ALA A 249 10.84 -4.71 -15.92
N ILE A 250 10.28 -4.99 -14.75
CA ILE A 250 10.89 -5.90 -13.80
C ILE A 250 10.42 -7.31 -14.10
N SER A 251 11.36 -8.26 -14.15
CA SER A 251 11.08 -9.68 -14.29
C SER A 251 11.90 -10.49 -13.28
N TRP A 252 11.39 -11.62 -12.88
CA TRP A 252 12.13 -12.56 -12.03
C TRP A 252 12.99 -13.53 -12.86
N PRO A 253 14.23 -13.87 -12.46
CA PRO A 253 15.03 -13.24 -11.40
C PRO A 253 15.48 -11.84 -11.83
N PHE A 254 15.25 -10.85 -10.98
CA PHE A 254 15.50 -9.44 -11.31
C PHE A 254 17.00 -9.18 -11.59
N PRO A 255 17.40 -8.99 -12.85
CA PRO A 255 18.73 -8.52 -13.18
C PRO A 255 18.88 -7.05 -12.76
N LEU A 256 20.10 -6.64 -12.43
CA LEU A 256 20.42 -5.22 -12.33
C LEU A 256 20.50 -4.65 -13.74
N HIS A 257 19.73 -3.62 -14.00
CA HIS A 257 19.74 -2.89 -15.27
C HIS A 257 20.53 -1.58 -15.18
N LYS A 258 20.83 -1.01 -16.33
CA LYS A 258 21.45 0.31 -16.41
C LYS A 258 20.49 1.36 -15.80
N VAL A 259 21.05 2.30 -15.08
CA VAL A 259 20.34 3.51 -14.65
C VAL A 259 20.18 4.43 -15.86
N ASP A 260 18.96 4.60 -16.34
CA ASP A 260 18.61 5.36 -17.55
C ASP A 260 17.47 6.36 -17.31
N SER A 261 16.86 6.30 -16.16
CA SER A 261 15.73 7.11 -15.74
C SER A 261 16.06 7.88 -14.46
N TYR A 262 15.36 8.99 -14.21
CA TYR A 262 15.58 9.77 -13.00
C TYR A 262 14.29 10.41 -12.48
N SER A 263 14.28 10.74 -11.18
CA SER A 263 13.18 11.47 -10.55
C SER A 263 13.66 12.41 -9.46
N VAL A 264 12.83 13.41 -9.19
CA VAL A 264 12.97 14.33 -8.06
C VAL A 264 11.62 14.46 -7.37
N ARG A 265 11.63 14.44 -6.03
CA ARG A 265 10.46 14.62 -5.18
C ARG A 265 10.74 15.66 -4.11
N VAL A 266 9.78 16.54 -3.88
CA VAL A 266 9.78 17.47 -2.75
C VAL A 266 8.53 17.22 -1.93
N THR A 267 8.72 17.06 -0.63
CA THR A 267 7.64 16.89 0.33
C THR A 267 7.79 17.93 1.44
N GLN A 268 6.70 18.60 1.79
CA GLN A 268 6.65 19.58 2.86
C GLN A 268 5.59 19.21 3.89
N LYS A 269 6.00 18.95 5.11
CA LYS A 269 5.12 18.90 6.27
C LYS A 269 4.78 20.33 6.69
N ILE A 270 3.55 20.77 6.47
CA ILE A 270 3.08 22.11 6.82
C ILE A 270 2.89 22.19 8.34
N ASP A 271 2.24 21.18 8.90
CA ASP A 271 2.04 20.97 10.33
C ASP A 271 1.85 19.46 10.62
N ASP A 272 1.42 19.09 11.82
CA ASP A 272 1.18 17.68 12.18
C ASP A 272 -0.01 17.05 11.47
N HIS A 273 -0.82 17.84 10.77
CA HIS A 273 -2.05 17.42 10.12
C HIS A 273 -1.96 17.43 8.60
N VAL A 274 -1.07 18.24 8.03
CA VAL A 274 -1.04 18.53 6.59
C VAL A 274 0.34 18.29 6.00
N LEU A 275 0.38 17.49 4.95
CA LEU A 275 1.57 17.22 4.14
C LEU A 275 1.22 17.49 2.68
N ILE A 276 2.08 18.23 1.99
CA ILE A 276 2.00 18.46 0.55
C ILE A 276 3.26 17.95 -0.14
N GLY A 277 3.14 17.65 -1.43
CA GLY A 277 4.33 17.29 -2.19
C GLY A 277 4.11 17.37 -3.67
N ALA A 278 5.22 17.33 -4.39
CA ALA A 278 5.28 17.27 -5.83
C ALA A 278 6.46 16.42 -6.28
N SER A 279 6.35 15.79 -7.44
CA SER A 279 7.45 15.06 -8.06
C SER A 279 7.46 15.24 -9.58
N TYR A 280 8.64 15.02 -10.14
CA TYR A 280 8.88 14.88 -11.56
C TYR A 280 9.72 13.63 -11.80
N ALA A 281 9.39 12.88 -12.87
CA ALA A 281 10.26 11.81 -13.35
C ALA A 281 10.34 11.85 -14.89
N ASP A 282 11.51 11.43 -15.39
CA ASP A 282 11.75 11.17 -16.81
C ASP A 282 12.22 9.72 -16.90
N VAL A 283 11.38 8.88 -17.48
CA VAL A 283 11.54 7.44 -17.50
C VAL A 283 11.75 6.99 -18.92
N LEU A 284 12.86 6.31 -19.17
CA LEU A 284 13.09 5.64 -20.44
C LEU A 284 12.38 4.29 -20.42
N SER A 285 11.30 4.15 -21.21
CA SER A 285 10.58 2.89 -21.37
C SER A 285 11.14 2.16 -22.59
N PRO A 286 11.97 1.11 -22.41
CA PRO A 286 12.59 0.40 -23.53
C PRO A 286 11.70 -0.72 -24.11
N ASP A 287 10.56 -1.00 -23.47
CA ASP A 287 9.73 -2.17 -23.82
C ASP A 287 8.64 -1.86 -24.86
N ASP A 288 8.53 -0.61 -25.29
CA ASP A 288 7.58 -0.23 -26.32
C ASP A 288 8.04 -0.71 -27.72
N ALA A 289 7.12 -1.34 -28.46
CA ALA A 289 7.36 -1.89 -29.80
C ALA A 289 7.81 -0.83 -30.83
N GLY A 290 7.78 0.44 -30.50
CA GLY A 290 8.20 1.59 -31.30
C GLY A 290 9.64 2.07 -31.06
N GLY A 291 10.35 1.53 -30.09
CA GLY A 291 11.67 1.98 -29.64
C GLY A 291 11.58 2.67 -28.27
N ALA A 292 12.74 2.87 -27.65
CA ALA A 292 12.83 3.49 -26.33
C ALA A 292 12.30 4.93 -26.36
N GLU A 293 11.17 5.19 -25.72
CA GLU A 293 10.60 6.52 -25.57
C GLU A 293 10.75 7.05 -24.16
N HIS A 294 10.82 8.37 -24.03
CA HIS A 294 10.83 9.04 -22.75
C HIS A 294 9.39 9.34 -22.29
N GLU A 295 9.02 8.81 -21.15
CA GLU A 295 7.79 9.12 -20.46
C GLU A 295 8.06 10.13 -19.34
N LYS A 296 7.36 11.26 -19.35
CA LYS A 296 7.51 12.33 -18.36
C LYS A 296 6.32 12.34 -17.42
N PHE A 297 6.60 12.15 -16.15
CA PHE A 297 5.59 12.13 -15.09
C PHE A 297 5.69 13.39 -14.22
N VAL A 298 4.55 13.99 -13.94
CA VAL A 298 4.41 15.07 -12.96
C VAL A 298 3.31 14.68 -11.99
N THR A 299 3.60 14.76 -10.70
CA THR A 299 2.60 14.43 -9.67
C THR A 299 2.59 15.52 -8.60
N GLY A 300 1.39 15.87 -8.15
CA GLY A 300 1.17 16.76 -7.01
C GLY A 300 0.17 16.14 -6.04
N TRP A 301 0.38 16.30 -4.74
CA TRP A 301 -0.53 15.74 -3.74
C TRP A 301 -0.64 16.58 -2.47
N LEU A 302 -1.78 16.40 -1.82
CA LEU A 302 -2.08 16.87 -0.48
C LEU A 302 -2.55 15.66 0.34
N ALA A 303 -1.99 15.45 1.52
CA ALA A 303 -2.45 14.45 2.48
C ALA A 303 -2.77 15.12 3.81
N THR A 304 -3.87 14.69 4.46
CA THR A 304 -4.27 15.23 5.76
C THR A 304 -4.60 14.13 6.77
N THR A 305 -4.37 14.42 8.04
CA THR A 305 -4.77 13.57 9.16
C THR A 305 -5.35 14.44 10.27
N HIS A 306 -6.63 14.26 10.57
CA HIS A 306 -7.32 14.98 11.64
C HIS A 306 -7.80 14.00 12.71
N THR A 307 -7.50 14.30 13.95
CA THR A 307 -8.05 13.61 15.13
C THR A 307 -9.25 14.40 15.64
N LEU A 308 -10.41 13.73 15.69
CA LEU A 308 -11.69 14.28 16.13
C LEU A 308 -12.13 13.50 17.36
N ASP A 309 -12.11 14.08 18.55
CA ASP A 309 -12.48 13.39 19.80
C ASP A 309 -12.16 11.89 19.86
N ARG A 310 -13.07 11.06 19.31
CA ARG A 310 -13.01 9.59 19.29
C ARG A 310 -12.89 9.02 17.89
N ALA A 311 -12.52 9.83 16.91
CA ALA A 311 -12.40 9.42 15.51
C ALA A 311 -11.15 10.02 14.87
N THR A 312 -10.69 9.40 13.80
CA THR A 312 -9.66 9.95 12.90
C THR A 312 -10.20 10.04 11.48
N LEU A 313 -9.86 11.12 10.81
CA LEU A 313 -10.09 11.30 9.37
C LEU A 313 -8.74 11.46 8.69
N LYS A 314 -8.45 10.57 7.76
CA LYS A 314 -7.26 10.63 6.92
C LYS A 314 -7.70 10.80 5.48
N SER A 315 -7.17 11.79 4.77
CA SER A 315 -7.54 12.02 3.38
C SER A 315 -6.35 12.36 2.51
N SER A 316 -6.48 12.10 1.21
CA SER A 316 -5.51 12.52 0.20
C SER A 316 -6.24 13.00 -1.04
N PHE A 317 -5.66 14.03 -1.66
CA PHE A 317 -5.95 14.47 -3.00
C PHE A 317 -4.68 14.37 -3.82
N ILE A 318 -4.73 13.69 -4.98
CA ILE A 318 -3.57 13.44 -5.84
C ILE A 318 -3.94 13.78 -7.27
N TRP A 319 -3.08 14.53 -7.92
CA TRP A 319 -3.06 14.74 -9.35
C TRP A 319 -1.80 14.10 -9.94
N GLY A 320 -1.96 13.34 -11.01
CA GLY A 320 -0.87 12.75 -11.77
C GLY A 320 -1.04 13.04 -13.25
N GLN A 321 0.07 13.24 -13.95
CA GLN A 321 0.12 13.45 -15.39
C GLN A 321 1.27 12.66 -15.98
N VAL A 322 1.03 12.02 -17.13
CA VAL A 322 2.07 11.40 -17.95
C VAL A 322 2.03 11.96 -19.36
N ARG A 323 3.19 12.15 -19.96
CA ARG A 323 3.36 12.44 -21.38
C ARG A 323 4.39 11.49 -21.99
N VAL A 324 3.98 10.73 -22.99
CA VAL A 324 4.81 9.81 -23.75
C VAL A 324 5.29 10.54 -25.02
N GLY A 325 6.58 10.65 -25.22
CA GLY A 325 7.14 11.30 -26.41
C GLY A 325 6.52 12.67 -26.71
N HIS A 326 5.86 12.78 -27.86
CA HIS A 326 5.17 13.97 -28.33
C HIS A 326 3.64 13.94 -28.16
N ASP A 327 3.09 12.86 -27.59
CA ASP A 327 1.67 12.68 -27.42
C ASP A 327 1.05 13.70 -26.44
N PRO A 328 -0.27 13.95 -26.54
CA PRO A 328 -0.99 14.74 -25.56
C PRO A 328 -0.87 14.12 -24.15
N ALA A 329 -0.62 14.97 -23.16
CA ALA A 329 -0.49 14.49 -21.80
C ALA A 329 -1.81 13.91 -21.27
N LEU A 330 -1.74 12.75 -20.60
CA LEU A 330 -2.85 12.12 -19.90
C LEU A 330 -2.86 12.55 -18.44
N ASN A 331 -4.02 12.84 -17.90
CA ASN A 331 -4.20 13.31 -16.53
C ASN A 331 -5.04 12.33 -15.70
N SER A 332 -4.72 12.26 -14.42
CA SER A 332 -5.48 11.54 -13.40
C SER A 332 -5.70 12.40 -12.17
N PHE A 333 -6.87 12.28 -11.56
CA PHE A 333 -7.24 12.92 -10.29
C PHE A 333 -7.82 11.86 -9.36
N LEU A 334 -7.39 11.88 -8.12
CA LEU A 334 -7.87 11.00 -7.06
C LEU A 334 -8.17 11.83 -5.82
N ALA A 335 -9.31 11.56 -5.21
CA ALA A 335 -9.65 12.00 -3.86
C ALA A 335 -10.06 10.78 -3.05
N GLU A 336 -9.40 10.53 -1.94
CA GLU A 336 -9.73 9.40 -1.08
C GLU A 336 -9.68 9.77 0.40
N ALA A 337 -10.48 9.08 1.21
CA ALA A 337 -10.51 9.30 2.64
C ALA A 337 -10.89 8.04 3.40
N VAL A 338 -10.37 7.94 4.63
CA VAL A 338 -10.74 6.95 5.65
C VAL A 338 -11.17 7.67 6.92
N TYR A 339 -12.40 7.43 7.34
CA TYR A 339 -12.93 7.82 8.64
C TYR A 339 -12.98 6.61 9.56
N GLN A 340 -12.25 6.66 10.67
CA GLN A 340 -12.21 5.59 11.66
C GLN A 340 -12.75 6.06 12.99
N ARG A 341 -13.71 5.31 13.56
CA ARG A 341 -14.24 5.50 14.91
C ARG A 341 -14.33 4.17 15.64
N GLY A 342 -13.48 4.00 16.66
CA GLY A 342 -13.35 2.72 17.36
C GLY A 342 -13.01 1.60 16.39
N MET A 343 -13.79 0.52 16.39
CA MET A 343 -13.58 -0.65 15.53
C MET A 343 -14.12 -0.49 14.12
N ASN A 344 -14.73 0.64 13.77
CA ASN A 344 -15.40 0.84 12.50
C ASN A 344 -14.62 1.82 11.62
N LYS A 345 -14.47 1.50 10.34
CA LYS A 345 -13.91 2.35 9.31
C LYS A 345 -14.90 2.50 8.16
N LEU A 346 -15.08 3.73 7.72
CA LEU A 346 -15.71 4.07 6.45
C LEU A 346 -14.62 4.60 5.55
N TYR A 347 -14.58 4.16 4.31
CA TYR A 347 -13.65 4.70 3.32
C TYR A 347 -14.35 5.02 2.02
N GLY A 348 -13.79 5.97 1.30
CA GLY A 348 -14.28 6.36 0.00
C GLY A 348 -13.15 6.80 -0.92
N ARG A 349 -13.34 6.62 -2.24
CA ARG A 349 -12.42 7.02 -3.29
C ARG A 349 -13.20 7.50 -4.50
N GLY A 350 -12.89 8.71 -4.96
CA GLY A 350 -13.35 9.24 -6.24
C GLY A 350 -12.16 9.39 -7.18
N GLU A 351 -12.33 8.93 -8.42
CA GLU A 351 -11.26 8.89 -9.42
C GLU A 351 -11.79 9.42 -10.75
N ILE A 352 -10.96 10.22 -11.43
CA ILE A 352 -11.20 10.73 -12.77
C ILE A 352 -9.88 10.66 -13.52
N LEU A 353 -9.81 9.94 -14.63
CA LEU A 353 -8.58 9.84 -15.40
C LEU A 353 -8.83 9.73 -16.91
N GLN A 354 -7.83 10.11 -17.68
CA GLN A 354 -7.79 9.95 -19.12
C GLN A 354 -7.16 8.60 -19.46
N ILE A 355 -7.83 7.86 -20.32
CA ILE A 355 -7.35 6.57 -20.85
C ILE A 355 -7.56 6.57 -22.35
N THR A 356 -6.58 6.15 -23.12
CA THR A 356 -6.75 5.90 -24.56
C THR A 356 -7.47 4.56 -24.80
N PRO A 357 -8.23 4.41 -25.88
CA PRO A 357 -8.84 3.12 -26.20
C PRO A 357 -7.85 1.97 -26.26
N SER A 358 -6.65 2.21 -26.79
CA SER A 358 -5.59 1.19 -26.89
C SER A 358 -5.10 0.67 -25.53
N GLN A 359 -5.06 1.51 -24.50
CA GLN A 359 -4.71 1.10 -23.13
C GLN A 359 -5.71 0.12 -22.51
N LEU A 360 -6.92 0.01 -23.08
CA LEU A 360 -7.97 -0.92 -22.65
C LEU A 360 -8.30 -1.98 -23.69
N ASP A 361 -7.46 -2.16 -24.73
CA ASP A 361 -7.74 -3.06 -25.87
C ASP A 361 -9.13 -2.82 -26.48
N LEU A 362 -9.49 -1.56 -26.69
CA LEU A 362 -10.77 -1.15 -27.27
C LEU A 362 -10.62 -0.68 -28.71
N VAL A 363 -11.65 -0.98 -29.50
CA VAL A 363 -11.86 -0.40 -30.84
C VAL A 363 -13.17 0.36 -30.82
N PRO A 364 -13.15 1.67 -30.56
CA PRO A 364 -14.38 2.49 -30.53
C PRO A 364 -15.13 2.42 -31.85
N PRO A 365 -16.48 2.47 -31.85
CA PRO A 365 -17.28 2.39 -33.07
C PRO A 365 -17.01 3.54 -34.07
N ASP A 366 -16.55 4.68 -33.59
CA ASP A 366 -16.16 5.84 -34.38
C ASP A 366 -14.72 5.83 -34.88
N GLY A 367 -13.94 4.79 -34.51
CA GLY A 367 -12.52 4.66 -34.82
C GLY A 367 -11.62 5.69 -34.09
N SER A 368 -12.13 6.38 -33.08
CA SER A 368 -11.37 7.39 -32.34
C SER A 368 -10.26 6.74 -31.52
N THR A 369 -9.06 7.31 -31.58
CA THR A 369 -7.90 6.94 -30.75
C THR A 369 -7.69 7.90 -29.60
N ASP A 370 -8.47 8.98 -29.52
CA ASP A 370 -8.33 10.03 -28.52
C ASP A 370 -8.60 9.51 -27.11
N ALA A 371 -7.82 9.99 -26.15
CA ALA A 371 -8.02 9.68 -24.74
C ALA A 371 -9.42 10.16 -24.25
N LYS A 372 -10.10 9.33 -23.51
CA LYS A 372 -11.42 9.58 -22.93
C LYS A 372 -11.35 9.63 -21.41
N TRP A 373 -12.25 10.43 -20.81
CA TRP A 373 -12.38 10.51 -19.38
C TRP A 373 -13.22 9.35 -18.84
N VAL A 374 -12.61 8.50 -18.03
CA VAL A 374 -13.31 7.51 -17.20
C VAL A 374 -13.37 8.01 -15.76
N LYS A 375 -14.39 7.56 -15.02
CA LYS A 375 -14.57 7.94 -13.61
C LYS A 375 -14.99 6.72 -12.81
N ALA A 376 -14.59 6.70 -11.54
CA ALA A 376 -15.04 5.70 -10.58
C ALA A 376 -15.34 6.34 -9.22
N LEU A 377 -16.35 5.84 -8.53
CA LEU A 377 -16.68 6.20 -7.15
C LEU A 377 -16.82 4.93 -6.33
N THR A 378 -15.93 4.75 -5.38
CA THR A 378 -15.91 3.62 -4.44
C THR A 378 -16.31 4.08 -3.04
N LEU A 379 -17.20 3.35 -2.40
CA LEU A 379 -17.53 3.49 -0.99
C LEU A 379 -17.39 2.12 -0.32
N GLY A 380 -16.78 2.09 0.86
CA GLY A 380 -16.57 0.85 1.58
C GLY A 380 -16.63 1.02 3.09
N TYR A 381 -16.78 -0.12 3.74
CA TYR A 381 -16.82 -0.24 5.18
C TYR A 381 -15.94 -1.41 5.61
N GLU A 382 -15.21 -1.21 6.71
CA GLU A 382 -14.41 -2.24 7.36
C GLU A 382 -14.64 -2.22 8.87
N ARG A 383 -14.78 -3.39 9.47
CA ARG A 383 -14.86 -3.56 10.92
C ARG A 383 -13.70 -4.38 11.43
N THR A 384 -13.05 -3.93 12.48
CA THR A 384 -12.10 -4.72 13.26
C THR A 384 -12.86 -5.78 14.03
N LEU A 385 -12.56 -7.06 13.79
CA LEU A 385 -13.16 -8.21 14.49
C LEU A 385 -12.32 -8.62 15.69
N VAL A 386 -10.99 -8.61 15.52
CA VAL A 386 -10.02 -8.97 16.56
C VAL A 386 -8.88 -7.98 16.52
N GLU A 387 -8.44 -7.54 17.69
CA GLU A 387 -7.22 -6.77 17.88
C GLU A 387 -6.51 -7.32 19.12
N LYS A 388 -5.33 -7.93 18.93
CA LYS A 388 -4.58 -8.55 20.01
C LYS A 388 -3.08 -8.40 19.78
N GLY A 389 -2.45 -7.50 20.55
CA GLY A 389 -1.04 -7.18 20.36
C GLY A 389 -0.77 -6.66 18.93
N PRO A 390 0.21 -7.20 18.21
CA PRO A 390 0.51 -6.78 16.85
C PRO A 390 -0.47 -7.32 15.79
N PHE A 391 -1.40 -8.21 16.15
CA PHE A 391 -2.32 -8.86 15.23
C PHE A 391 -3.68 -8.17 15.21
N SER A 392 -4.20 -7.93 14.01
CA SER A 392 -5.56 -7.45 13.78
C SER A 392 -6.23 -8.22 12.66
N LEU A 393 -7.49 -8.59 12.85
CA LEU A 393 -8.36 -9.21 11.84
C LEU A 393 -9.53 -8.27 11.56
N PHE A 394 -9.81 -8.06 10.28
CA PHE A 394 -10.89 -7.20 9.82
C PHE A 394 -11.81 -7.97 8.87
N PHE A 395 -13.07 -7.53 8.81
CA PHE A 395 -14.02 -7.90 7.77
C PHE A 395 -14.57 -6.62 7.15
N GLY A 396 -14.66 -6.60 5.82
CA GLY A 396 -15.12 -5.42 5.11
C GLY A 396 -15.69 -5.73 3.74
N GLY A 397 -16.14 -4.67 3.10
CA GLY A 397 -16.62 -4.70 1.72
C GLY A 397 -16.73 -3.31 1.13
N SER A 398 -16.82 -3.26 -0.20
CA SER A 398 -16.97 -2.03 -0.95
C SER A 398 -17.91 -2.21 -2.13
N PHE A 399 -18.42 -1.10 -2.58
CA PHE A 399 -19.17 -0.96 -3.83
C PHE A 399 -18.54 0.15 -4.65
N THR A 400 -18.30 -0.14 -5.94
CA THR A 400 -17.77 0.82 -6.91
C THR A 400 -18.82 1.06 -7.99
N ARG A 401 -19.05 2.31 -8.31
CA ARG A 401 -19.79 2.77 -9.47
C ARG A 401 -18.82 3.35 -10.48
N ASP A 402 -18.77 2.75 -11.65
CA ASP A 402 -17.95 3.19 -12.75
C ASP A 402 -18.79 3.99 -13.77
N PHE A 403 -18.15 4.90 -14.49
CA PHE A 403 -18.78 5.77 -15.48
C PHE A 403 -17.97 5.71 -16.78
N ALA A 404 -18.47 4.89 -17.71
CA ALA A 404 -17.89 4.75 -19.02
C ALA A 404 -18.31 5.92 -19.94
N PRO A 405 -17.36 6.52 -20.68
CA PRO A 405 -17.71 7.41 -21.78
C PRO A 405 -18.56 6.66 -22.83
N VAL A 406 -19.27 7.40 -23.67
CA VAL A 406 -20.23 6.80 -24.61
C VAL A 406 -19.56 5.80 -25.56
N GLU A 407 -18.33 6.08 -25.95
CA GLU A 407 -17.51 5.29 -26.86
C GLU A 407 -17.12 3.92 -26.28
N PHE A 408 -16.98 3.81 -24.93
CA PHE A 408 -16.61 2.58 -24.24
C PHE A 408 -17.82 1.74 -23.78
N ARG A 409 -19.06 2.26 -23.93
CA ARG A 409 -20.27 1.55 -23.47
C ARG A 409 -20.53 0.21 -24.15
N PRO A 410 -20.17 -0.02 -25.43
CA PRO A 410 -20.30 -1.35 -26.01
C PRO A 410 -19.59 -2.43 -25.19
N ASP A 411 -18.42 -2.12 -24.64
CA ASP A 411 -17.58 -3.05 -23.88
C ASP A 411 -17.85 -3.08 -22.37
N TYR A 412 -18.31 -1.95 -21.78
CA TYR A 412 -18.52 -1.83 -20.34
C TYR A 412 -19.98 -1.77 -19.91
N GLY A 413 -20.89 -1.47 -20.86
CA GLY A 413 -22.28 -1.17 -20.53
C GLY A 413 -22.46 0.30 -20.11
N SER A 414 -23.73 0.73 -19.96
CA SER A 414 -24.07 2.10 -19.59
C SER A 414 -23.86 2.41 -18.11
N ALA A 415 -23.75 1.40 -17.28
CA ALA A 415 -23.77 1.53 -15.84
C ALA A 415 -22.91 0.47 -15.11
N PRO A 416 -21.62 0.31 -15.48
CA PRO A 416 -20.79 -0.70 -14.88
C PRO A 416 -20.60 -0.46 -13.38
N ARG A 417 -20.40 -1.52 -12.64
CA ARG A 417 -20.26 -1.50 -11.18
C ARG A 417 -19.45 -2.69 -10.69
N GLY A 418 -18.80 -2.50 -9.55
CA GLY A 418 -18.08 -3.55 -8.84
C GLY A 418 -18.54 -3.68 -7.40
N ALA A 419 -18.36 -4.85 -6.82
CA ALA A 419 -18.54 -5.09 -5.40
C ALA A 419 -17.47 -6.04 -4.87
N LYS A 420 -17.05 -5.82 -3.63
CA LYS A 420 -16.06 -6.66 -2.96
C LYS A 420 -16.49 -6.99 -1.54
N LEU A 421 -16.18 -8.21 -1.13
CA LEU A 421 -16.21 -8.64 0.27
C LEU A 421 -14.85 -9.21 0.63
N TYR A 422 -14.34 -8.90 1.80
CA TYR A 422 -12.99 -9.33 2.17
C TYR A 422 -12.82 -9.56 3.67
N PHE A 423 -11.86 -10.44 3.95
CA PHE A 423 -11.14 -10.45 5.22
C PHE A 423 -9.77 -9.83 5.01
N ARG A 424 -9.26 -9.12 6.03
CA ARG A 424 -7.92 -8.56 6.04
C ARG A 424 -7.22 -8.88 7.34
N ILE A 425 -5.97 -9.29 7.24
CA ILE A 425 -5.08 -9.53 8.39
C ILE A 425 -3.99 -8.46 8.35
N LYS A 426 -3.76 -7.80 9.49
CA LYS A 426 -2.57 -6.99 9.72
C LYS A 426 -1.77 -7.58 10.86
N VAL A 427 -0.44 -7.61 10.69
CA VAL A 427 0.52 -7.94 11.73
C VAL A 427 1.57 -6.83 11.78
N GLY A 428 2.02 -6.47 12.98
CA GLY A 428 2.98 -5.39 13.20
C GLY A 428 2.34 -4.08 13.66
N SER A 429 3.15 -3.18 14.22
CA SER A 429 2.67 -1.88 14.71
C SER A 429 2.42 -0.92 13.54
N SER A 430 1.46 -0.02 13.70
CA SER A 430 1.21 1.06 12.75
C SER A 430 2.38 2.04 12.60
N SER A 431 3.28 2.12 13.58
CA SER A 431 4.53 2.87 13.52
C SER A 431 5.52 2.24 12.53
N ALA A 432 5.63 0.91 12.48
CA ALA A 432 6.54 0.23 11.56
C ALA A 432 6.23 0.52 10.07
N MET A 433 4.98 0.84 9.74
CA MET A 433 4.58 1.22 8.38
C MET A 433 4.88 2.69 8.04
N ARG A 434 5.00 3.57 9.04
CA ARG A 434 5.28 5.00 8.82
C ARG A 434 6.77 5.29 8.66
N ASP A 435 7.62 4.52 9.32
CA ASP A 435 9.07 4.72 9.35
C ASP A 435 9.78 4.09 8.14
N GLY A 436 9.05 3.36 7.29
CA GLY A 436 9.56 2.73 6.06
C GLY A 436 9.40 3.59 4.80
N MET A 437 8.96 4.82 4.97
CA MET A 437 8.71 5.76 3.86
C MET A 437 9.65 6.94 3.91
#